data_957276ed40b96679843774499adb6dee
#
_entry.id   957276ed40b96679843774499adb6dee
#
_cell.length_a   1.000
_cell.length_b   1.000
_cell.length_c   1.000
_cell.angle_alpha   90.00
_cell.angle_beta   90.00
_cell.angle_gamma   90.00
#
_symmetry.space_group_name_H-M   'P 1'
#
loop_
_entity.id
_entity.type
_entity.pdbx_description
1 polymer ?
#
loop_
_entity_poly.entity_id
_entity_poly.type
_entity_poly.pdbx_seq_one_letter_code
_entity_poly.pdbx_strand_id
1 'polypeptide(L)'
;MSNTPRTVVVAAGLAAALSTGAEATFHLMQIEQVIGGVNGDVTAQAVQLRMRTGLQNLLGGARLWVRDATGSNRILVMNFTAGVPVGLAGRRVLITSPGFNSTTSPSAVPDFTMTNLIPASYLAAGTLTFEDNLGIFVYWRLSWGGAAYTGPNDGDICNDPDGEFGPPWPGPLPSAGVQALQFQGTAAAASSNNADDYALTSGSSEWVNNALGVFLLESPCPWDCGDSDGEVGIVDFLALLGEWGVVGGSCDFDGGGTGITDFLALLGNWGPCP
;
A
#
# COMPACT_ATOMS: atom_id res chain seq x y z
N MET A 1 78.62 17.72 38.42
CA MET A 1 77.48 16.80 38.24
C MET A 1 76.31 17.65 37.79
N SER A 2 76.02 17.68 36.48
CA SER A 2 74.97 18.51 35.90
C SER A 2 73.75 17.66 35.65
N ASN A 3 72.63 17.96 36.32
CA ASN A 3 71.34 17.35 36.12
C ASN A 3 70.53 18.14 35.10
N THR A 4 70.32 17.61 33.92
CA THR A 4 69.45 18.14 32.90
C THR A 4 68.04 17.56 33.07
N PRO A 5 66.94 18.38 33.19
CA PRO A 5 65.59 17.87 33.24
C PRO A 5 65.11 17.40 31.87
N ARG A 6 64.60 16.18 31.74
CA ARG A 6 63.92 15.65 30.56
C ARG A 6 62.49 16.17 30.54
N THR A 7 62.18 17.00 29.53
CA THR A 7 60.80 17.41 29.23
C THR A 7 60.09 16.30 28.51
N VAL A 8 59.05 15.76 29.11
CA VAL A 8 58.14 14.78 28.46
C VAL A 8 57.04 15.56 27.76
N VAL A 9 57.03 15.53 26.44
CA VAL A 9 55.94 16.08 25.63
C VAL A 9 54.87 15.01 25.50
N VAL A 10 53.74 15.20 26.16
CA VAL A 10 52.55 14.37 25.98
C VAL A 10 51.79 14.91 24.76
N ALA A 11 51.83 14.21 23.65
CA ALA A 11 51.00 14.52 22.48
C ALA A 11 49.59 14.02 22.76
N ALA A 12 48.66 14.92 23.07
CA ALA A 12 47.22 14.64 23.12
C ALA A 12 46.70 14.50 21.68
N GLY A 13 46.54 13.27 21.25
CA GLY A 13 45.85 12.94 20.01
C GLY A 13 44.37 13.21 20.12
N LEU A 14 43.89 14.28 19.45
CA LEU A 14 42.48 14.58 19.29
C LEU A 14 41.89 13.57 18.30
N ALA A 15 41.27 12.49 18.79
CA ALA A 15 40.47 11.60 17.97
C ALA A 15 39.18 12.35 17.60
N ALA A 16 39.13 12.95 16.41
CA ALA A 16 37.91 13.40 15.81
C ALA A 16 37.04 12.17 15.51
N ALA A 17 36.08 11.88 16.36
CA ALA A 17 35.00 10.95 16.07
C ALA A 17 34.20 11.58 14.89
N LEU A 18 34.44 11.10 13.68
CA LEU A 18 33.55 11.30 12.57
C LEU A 18 32.24 10.57 12.95
N SER A 19 31.29 11.28 13.54
CA SER A 19 29.90 10.82 13.55
C SER A 19 29.46 10.78 12.09
N THR A 20 29.54 9.61 11.45
CA THR A 20 28.74 9.35 10.27
C THR A 20 27.32 9.53 10.75
N GLY A 21 26.69 10.67 10.44
CA GLY A 21 25.26 10.83 10.63
C GLY A 21 24.61 9.63 9.97
N ALA A 22 23.86 8.85 10.72
CA ALA A 22 23.00 7.84 10.13
C ALA A 22 22.07 8.62 9.20
N GLU A 23 22.36 8.58 7.90
CA GLU A 23 21.43 9.10 6.92
C GLU A 23 20.12 8.34 7.14
N ALA A 24 19.04 9.10 7.44
CA ALA A 24 17.72 8.51 7.54
C ALA A 24 17.44 7.87 6.19
N THR A 25 17.32 6.57 6.19
CA THR A 25 17.18 5.76 5.00
C THR A 25 15.69 5.50 4.76
N PHE A 26 15.30 5.21 3.54
CA PHE A 26 13.92 4.86 3.16
C PHE A 26 13.78 3.39 2.76
N HIS A 27 14.83 2.59 2.84
CA HIS A 27 14.85 1.24 2.30
C HIS A 27 14.01 0.23 3.07
N LEU A 28 13.73 0.48 4.36
CA LEU A 28 12.88 -0.40 5.19
C LEU A 28 11.41 0.05 5.15
N MET A 29 10.84 0.04 3.95
CA MET A 29 9.44 0.35 3.67
C MET A 29 8.74 -0.88 3.11
N GLN A 30 7.43 -0.99 3.38
CA GLN A 30 6.52 -1.95 2.77
C GLN A 30 5.63 -1.24 1.76
N ILE A 31 5.27 -1.88 0.66
CA ILE A 31 4.04 -1.55 -0.07
C ILE A 31 2.90 -2.17 0.72
N GLU A 32 2.24 -1.39 1.58
CA GLU A 32 1.22 -1.91 2.49
C GLU A 32 -0.09 -2.18 1.78
N GLN A 33 -0.49 -1.29 0.85
CA GLN A 33 -1.80 -1.37 0.22
C GLN A 33 -1.80 -0.70 -1.15
N VAL A 34 -2.51 -1.30 -2.11
CA VAL A 34 -2.63 -0.77 -3.47
C VAL A 34 -4.03 -1.01 -4.01
N ILE A 35 -4.58 -0.01 -4.72
CA ILE A 35 -5.80 -0.13 -5.52
C ILE A 35 -5.55 0.48 -6.91
N GLY A 36 -5.92 -0.24 -7.96
CA GLY A 36 -5.73 0.16 -9.36
C GLY A 36 -6.92 0.93 -9.97
N GLY A 37 -7.98 1.07 -9.22
CA GLY A 37 -9.19 1.83 -9.57
C GLY A 37 -10.22 1.71 -8.47
N VAL A 38 -11.22 2.59 -8.46
CA VAL A 38 -12.33 2.59 -7.49
C VAL A 38 -13.64 2.51 -8.25
N ASN A 39 -14.45 1.50 -7.97
CA ASN A 39 -15.77 1.31 -8.59
C ASN A 39 -15.72 1.37 -10.14
N GLY A 40 -14.68 0.77 -10.73
CA GLY A 40 -14.45 0.76 -12.18
C GLY A 40 -13.73 1.99 -12.74
N ASP A 41 -13.57 3.06 -11.96
CA ASP A 41 -12.78 4.22 -12.38
C ASP A 41 -11.29 3.96 -12.20
N VAL A 42 -10.62 3.55 -13.25
CA VAL A 42 -9.17 3.29 -13.29
C VAL A 42 -8.31 4.56 -13.19
N THR A 43 -8.91 5.75 -13.10
CA THR A 43 -8.20 7.00 -12.82
C THR A 43 -8.12 7.31 -11.33
N ALA A 44 -8.95 6.65 -10.51
CA ALA A 44 -8.97 6.77 -9.05
C ALA A 44 -8.08 5.70 -8.42
N GLN A 45 -6.80 5.99 -8.22
CA GLN A 45 -5.78 5.04 -7.78
C GLN A 45 -5.07 5.50 -6.51
N ALA A 46 -4.64 4.54 -5.67
CA ALA A 46 -3.84 4.83 -4.49
C ALA A 46 -2.80 3.73 -4.21
N VAL A 47 -1.68 4.16 -3.62
CA VAL A 47 -0.63 3.32 -3.04
C VAL A 47 -0.35 3.82 -1.63
N GLN A 48 -0.30 2.92 -0.66
CA GLN A 48 0.11 3.22 0.70
C GLN A 48 1.38 2.47 1.05
N LEU A 49 2.40 3.21 1.46
CA LEU A 49 3.62 2.64 2.02
C LEU A 49 3.54 2.64 3.54
N ARG A 50 4.24 1.70 4.19
CA ARG A 50 4.37 1.63 5.66
C ARG A 50 5.83 1.49 6.07
N MET A 51 6.26 2.27 7.06
CA MET A 51 7.61 2.21 7.62
C MET A 51 7.77 0.97 8.50
N ARG A 52 8.70 0.06 8.17
CA ARG A 52 8.99 -1.12 8.99
C ARG A 52 9.70 -0.77 10.29
N THR A 53 10.54 0.26 10.26
CA THR A 53 11.26 0.80 11.42
C THR A 53 11.15 2.31 11.46
N GLY A 54 11.63 2.92 12.55
CA GLY A 54 11.75 4.37 12.62
C GLY A 54 12.77 4.95 11.62
N LEU A 55 12.67 6.25 11.38
CA LEU A 55 13.58 7.04 10.53
C LEU A 55 13.59 6.67 9.05
N GLN A 56 12.48 6.11 8.52
CA GLN A 56 12.33 5.81 7.09
C GLN A 56 11.60 6.91 6.32
N ASN A 57 11.50 8.10 6.89
CA ASN A 57 10.70 9.21 6.36
C ASN A 57 11.42 10.12 5.34
N LEU A 58 12.72 9.97 5.13
CA LEU A 58 13.47 10.75 4.14
C LEU A 58 13.41 10.07 2.76
N LEU A 59 12.27 10.15 2.10
CA LEU A 59 11.97 9.47 0.85
C LEU A 59 12.65 10.10 -0.38
N GLY A 60 13.27 11.28 -0.24
CA GLY A 60 13.98 11.94 -1.33
C GLY A 60 15.07 11.03 -1.92
N GLY A 61 14.87 10.58 -3.16
CA GLY A 61 15.73 9.59 -3.79
C GLY A 61 15.12 8.20 -3.96
N ALA A 62 13.88 7.98 -3.46
CA ALA A 62 13.10 6.79 -3.77
C ALA A 62 12.21 6.98 -5.00
N ARG A 63 11.75 5.87 -5.57
CA ARG A 63 10.83 5.80 -6.72
C ARG A 63 9.82 4.68 -6.54
N LEU A 64 8.59 4.91 -7.03
CA LEU A 64 7.64 3.83 -7.33
C LEU A 64 7.56 3.66 -8.85
N TRP A 65 7.82 2.45 -9.29
CA TRP A 65 7.69 2.06 -10.69
C TRP A 65 6.66 0.95 -10.84
N VAL A 66 5.83 1.04 -11.88
CA VAL A 66 5.01 -0.08 -12.32
C VAL A 66 5.55 -0.64 -13.62
N ARG A 67 5.45 -1.96 -13.79
CA ARG A 67 5.84 -2.68 -15.02
C ARG A 67 4.72 -3.60 -15.46
N ASP A 68 4.71 -3.93 -16.75
CA ASP A 68 3.73 -4.85 -17.35
C ASP A 68 3.90 -6.31 -16.86
N ALA A 69 3.08 -7.20 -17.39
CA ALA A 69 3.08 -8.63 -17.07
C ALA A 69 4.42 -9.34 -17.33
N THR A 70 5.29 -8.78 -18.16
CA THR A 70 6.63 -9.32 -18.42
C THR A 70 7.72 -8.72 -17.54
N GLY A 71 7.36 -7.78 -16.66
CA GLY A 71 8.31 -7.01 -15.86
C GLY A 71 9.12 -5.98 -16.65
N SER A 72 8.73 -5.74 -17.92
CA SER A 72 9.32 -4.76 -18.81
C SER A 72 8.60 -3.41 -18.76
N ASN A 73 8.62 -2.60 -19.77
CA ASN A 73 7.82 -1.39 -20.02
C ASN A 73 7.44 -0.60 -18.74
N ARG A 74 8.48 -0.14 -18.01
CA ARG A 74 8.29 0.56 -16.74
C ARG A 74 7.72 1.95 -16.90
N ILE A 75 6.79 2.32 -16.02
CA ILE A 75 6.20 3.65 -15.89
C ILE A 75 6.45 4.16 -14.47
N LEU A 76 6.91 5.40 -14.36
CA LEU A 76 7.18 6.05 -13.08
C LEU A 76 5.85 6.48 -12.43
N VAL A 77 5.40 5.76 -11.41
CA VAL A 77 4.19 6.10 -10.65
C VAL A 77 4.45 7.28 -9.72
N MET A 78 5.59 7.27 -9.02
CA MET A 78 5.98 8.35 -8.11
C MET A 78 7.48 8.58 -8.09
N ASN A 79 7.87 9.84 -8.17
CA ASN A 79 9.22 10.32 -7.90
C ASN A 79 9.23 11.08 -6.58
N PHE A 80 9.78 10.51 -5.53
CA PHE A 80 9.86 11.19 -4.25
C PHE A 80 11.00 12.22 -4.26
N THR A 81 10.65 13.50 -4.16
CA THR A 81 11.61 14.62 -4.13
C THR A 81 11.79 15.18 -2.72
N ALA A 82 11.00 14.73 -1.77
CA ALA A 82 11.04 15.15 -0.37
C ALA A 82 10.68 13.96 0.54
N GLY A 83 10.90 14.12 1.84
CA GLY A 83 10.42 13.21 2.87
C GLY A 83 9.06 13.62 3.41
N VAL A 84 8.56 12.83 4.38
CA VAL A 84 7.37 13.13 5.17
C VAL A 84 7.76 13.50 6.61
N PRO A 85 6.92 14.27 7.34
CA PRO A 85 7.32 14.83 8.65
C PRO A 85 7.59 13.77 9.74
N VAL A 86 6.82 12.67 9.77
CA VAL A 86 6.86 11.72 10.89
C VAL A 86 7.51 10.40 10.47
N GLY A 87 8.65 10.09 11.08
CA GLY A 87 9.45 8.89 10.81
C GLY A 87 9.36 7.83 11.91
N LEU A 88 8.18 7.54 12.44
CA LEU A 88 7.99 6.46 13.42
C LEU A 88 7.71 5.12 12.73
N ALA A 89 8.14 4.01 13.35
CA ALA A 89 7.78 2.67 12.88
C ALA A 89 6.25 2.52 12.79
N GLY A 90 5.78 1.88 11.73
CA GLY A 90 4.36 1.72 11.44
C GLY A 90 3.68 2.95 10.81
N ARG A 91 4.37 4.08 10.68
CA ARG A 91 3.83 5.26 9.97
C ARG A 91 3.66 4.96 8.49
N ARG A 92 2.59 5.52 7.96
CA ARG A 92 2.18 5.35 6.57
C ARG A 92 2.54 6.58 5.74
N VAL A 93 2.60 6.36 4.45
CA VAL A 93 2.75 7.41 3.42
C VAL A 93 1.73 7.12 2.36
N LEU A 94 0.79 8.04 2.17
CA LEU A 94 -0.31 7.91 1.22
C LEU A 94 0.03 8.64 -0.09
N ILE A 95 -0.03 7.90 -1.19
CA ILE A 95 0.21 8.39 -2.55
C ILE A 95 -1.07 8.14 -3.35
N THR A 96 -1.70 9.18 -3.89
CA THR A 96 -2.96 9.04 -4.63
C THR A 96 -2.90 9.72 -6.00
N SER A 97 -3.76 9.26 -6.91
CA SER A 97 -4.16 10.06 -8.06
C SER A 97 -5.14 11.16 -7.63
N PRO A 98 -5.28 12.25 -8.40
CA PRO A 98 -6.29 13.29 -8.10
C PRO A 98 -7.72 12.73 -8.05
N GLY A 99 -8.07 11.77 -8.92
CA GLY A 99 -9.37 11.12 -8.97
C GLY A 99 -9.73 10.35 -7.70
N PHE A 100 -8.75 9.76 -7.03
CA PHE A 100 -8.95 9.00 -5.79
C PHE A 100 -9.44 9.88 -4.63
N ASN A 101 -9.01 11.13 -4.55
CA ASN A 101 -9.26 11.97 -3.37
C ASN A 101 -10.76 12.23 -3.10
N SER A 102 -11.57 12.23 -4.15
CA SER A 102 -13.01 12.45 -4.06
C SER A 102 -13.84 11.18 -3.84
N THR A 103 -13.20 10.00 -3.83
CA THR A 103 -13.89 8.72 -3.62
C THR A 103 -13.90 8.26 -2.17
N THR A 104 -13.32 9.04 -1.27
CA THR A 104 -13.21 8.72 0.15
C THR A 104 -14.01 9.68 1.03
N SER A 105 -14.43 9.20 2.20
CA SER A 105 -15.02 9.99 3.27
C SER A 105 -14.13 9.92 4.54
N PRO A 106 -13.64 11.07 5.05
CA PRO A 106 -13.57 12.37 4.37
C PRO A 106 -12.69 12.32 3.11
N SER A 107 -12.81 13.33 2.24
CA SER A 107 -11.95 13.43 1.04
C SER A 107 -10.47 13.29 1.39
N ALA A 108 -9.76 12.42 0.67
CA ALA A 108 -8.39 12.10 0.98
C ALA A 108 -7.45 13.30 0.85
N VAL A 109 -6.55 13.43 1.81
CA VAL A 109 -5.43 14.38 1.81
C VAL A 109 -4.14 13.56 1.75
N PRO A 110 -3.61 13.26 0.55
CA PRO A 110 -2.41 12.44 0.40
C PRO A 110 -1.14 13.17 0.85
N ASP A 111 -0.10 12.40 1.15
CA ASP A 111 1.25 12.95 1.37
C ASP A 111 1.91 13.29 0.03
N PHE A 112 1.58 12.54 -1.02
CA PHE A 112 2.09 12.77 -2.39
C PHE A 112 1.00 12.49 -3.43
N THR A 113 1.08 13.22 -4.56
CA THR A 113 0.24 12.96 -5.74
C THR A 113 1.03 12.15 -6.77
N MET A 114 0.43 11.11 -7.33
CA MET A 114 1.05 10.27 -8.37
C MET A 114 1.55 11.10 -9.55
N THR A 115 2.74 10.77 -10.03
CA THR A 115 3.29 11.37 -11.26
C THR A 115 2.56 10.84 -12.50
N ASN A 116 2.34 9.52 -12.54
CA ASN A 116 1.54 8.85 -13.56
C ASN A 116 0.70 7.76 -12.90
N LEU A 117 -0.39 7.41 -13.57
CA LEU A 117 -1.25 6.30 -13.18
C LEU A 117 -0.60 4.94 -13.53
N ILE A 118 -1.02 3.91 -12.83
CA ILE A 118 -0.85 2.51 -13.26
C ILE A 118 -1.74 2.34 -14.50
N PRO A 119 -1.19 1.96 -15.67
CA PRO A 119 -2.02 1.77 -16.87
C PRO A 119 -3.08 0.69 -16.68
N ALA A 120 -4.27 0.91 -17.23
CA ALA A 120 -5.34 -0.09 -17.20
C ALA A 120 -4.91 -1.46 -17.77
N SER A 121 -4.01 -1.46 -18.78
CA SER A 121 -3.45 -2.68 -19.37
C SER A 121 -2.54 -3.48 -18.42
N TYR A 122 -2.08 -2.90 -17.32
CA TYR A 122 -1.22 -3.56 -16.32
C TYR A 122 -2.04 -4.11 -15.14
N LEU A 123 -3.33 -3.78 -15.03
CA LEU A 123 -4.16 -4.20 -13.89
C LEU A 123 -4.39 -5.71 -13.86
N ALA A 124 -4.49 -6.37 -15.02
CA ALA A 124 -4.67 -7.83 -15.09
C ALA A 124 -3.44 -8.61 -14.61
N ALA A 125 -2.23 -8.13 -14.95
CA ALA A 125 -0.96 -8.68 -14.48
C ALA A 125 0.14 -7.62 -14.60
N GLY A 126 0.97 -7.50 -13.56
CA GLY A 126 2.03 -6.51 -13.50
C GLY A 126 2.79 -6.56 -12.19
N THR A 127 3.67 -5.60 -11.98
CA THR A 127 4.41 -5.45 -10.73
C THR A 127 4.62 -3.98 -10.37
N LEU A 128 4.45 -3.63 -9.11
CA LEU A 128 4.82 -2.35 -8.51
C LEU A 128 6.04 -2.54 -7.65
N THR A 129 7.05 -1.68 -7.84
CA THR A 129 8.30 -1.74 -7.09
C THR A 129 8.59 -0.42 -6.40
N PHE A 130 9.10 -0.51 -5.17
CA PHE A 130 9.70 0.60 -4.44
C PHE A 130 11.21 0.46 -4.54
N GLU A 131 11.87 1.44 -5.16
CA GLU A 131 13.27 1.38 -5.59
C GLU A 131 14.05 2.63 -5.17
N ASP A 132 15.39 2.53 -5.21
CA ASP A 132 16.25 3.71 -5.20
C ASP A 132 16.15 4.51 -6.52
N ASN A 133 16.64 5.74 -6.52
CA ASN A 133 16.58 6.61 -7.70
C ASN A 133 17.50 6.18 -8.87
N LEU A 134 18.45 5.28 -8.60
CA LEU A 134 19.34 4.74 -9.61
C LEU A 134 18.77 3.47 -10.25
N GLY A 135 17.74 2.86 -9.61
CA GLY A 135 17.14 1.59 -10.05
C GLY A 135 18.09 0.39 -9.86
N ILE A 136 18.98 0.49 -8.85
CA ILE A 136 19.92 -0.58 -8.50
C ILE A 136 19.31 -1.52 -7.48
N PHE A 137 18.55 -0.96 -6.53
CA PHE A 137 17.95 -1.71 -5.44
C PHE A 137 16.42 -1.65 -5.50
N VAL A 138 15.80 -2.81 -5.62
CA VAL A 138 14.34 -2.99 -5.47
C VAL A 138 14.10 -3.36 -4.01
N TYR A 139 13.70 -2.40 -3.19
CA TYR A 139 13.50 -2.60 -1.76
C TYR A 139 12.23 -3.37 -1.44
N TRP A 140 11.17 -3.19 -2.23
CA TRP A 140 9.92 -3.94 -2.10
C TRP A 140 9.30 -4.16 -3.48
N ARG A 141 8.77 -5.36 -3.69
CA ARG A 141 8.09 -5.73 -4.92
C ARG A 141 6.72 -6.32 -4.59
N LEU A 142 5.70 -5.83 -5.26
CA LEU A 142 4.37 -6.41 -5.29
C LEU A 142 4.03 -6.77 -6.73
N SER A 143 3.93 -8.06 -7.02
CA SER A 143 3.53 -8.59 -8.32
C SER A 143 2.15 -9.23 -8.22
N TRP A 144 1.35 -9.12 -9.28
CA TRP A 144 -0.01 -9.66 -9.36
C TRP A 144 -0.30 -10.26 -10.74
N GLY A 145 -1.43 -11.03 -10.83
CA GLY A 145 -1.86 -11.72 -12.04
C GLY A 145 -1.50 -13.21 -12.08
N GLY A 146 -0.97 -13.76 -10.99
CA GLY A 146 -0.63 -15.18 -10.89
C GLY A 146 0.26 -15.64 -12.05
N ALA A 147 -0.11 -16.73 -12.72
CA ALA A 147 0.63 -17.28 -13.86
C ALA A 147 0.69 -16.35 -15.09
N ALA A 148 -0.13 -15.32 -15.17
CA ALA A 148 -0.07 -14.33 -16.25
C ALA A 148 1.10 -13.34 -16.08
N TYR A 149 1.62 -13.17 -14.85
CA TYR A 149 2.84 -12.41 -14.62
C TYR A 149 4.06 -13.32 -14.83
N THR A 150 4.95 -12.93 -15.74
CA THR A 150 6.15 -13.68 -16.12
C THR A 150 7.43 -12.87 -15.90
N GLY A 151 7.32 -11.72 -15.28
CA GLY A 151 8.45 -10.86 -14.97
C GLY A 151 9.26 -11.34 -13.76
N PRO A 152 10.34 -10.63 -13.41
CA PRO A 152 11.19 -10.96 -12.26
C PRO A 152 10.45 -10.72 -10.94
N ASN A 153 10.76 -11.54 -9.94
CA ASN A 153 10.26 -11.41 -8.57
C ASN A 153 11.37 -11.10 -7.55
N ASP A 154 12.59 -10.94 -8.00
CA ASP A 154 13.76 -10.61 -7.18
C ASP A 154 13.68 -9.20 -6.57
N GLY A 155 14.38 -9.03 -5.46
CA GLY A 155 14.55 -7.76 -4.76
C GLY A 155 15.63 -7.80 -3.71
N ASP A 156 15.73 -6.75 -2.91
CA ASP A 156 16.73 -6.61 -1.86
C ASP A 156 16.34 -7.40 -0.60
N ILE A 157 17.31 -8.10 -0.02
CA ILE A 157 17.15 -8.93 1.18
C ILE A 157 16.78 -8.14 2.45
N CYS A 158 16.84 -6.82 2.43
CA CYS A 158 16.48 -6.01 3.60
C CYS A 158 14.98 -6.10 3.94
N ASN A 159 14.14 -6.39 2.95
CA ASN A 159 12.68 -6.52 3.12
C ASN A 159 12.15 -7.91 2.76
N ASP A 160 12.99 -8.74 2.17
CA ASP A 160 12.68 -10.15 1.90
C ASP A 160 13.92 -11.00 2.23
N PRO A 161 13.84 -11.99 3.15
CA PRO A 161 15.02 -12.70 3.64
C PRO A 161 15.80 -13.51 2.59
N ASP A 162 15.14 -13.97 1.53
CA ASP A 162 15.78 -14.72 0.43
C ASP A 162 15.93 -13.91 -0.86
N GLY A 163 15.38 -12.67 -0.87
CA GLY A 163 15.43 -11.80 -2.03
C GLY A 163 14.43 -12.15 -3.14
N GLU A 164 13.41 -12.98 -2.82
CA GLU A 164 12.41 -13.47 -3.77
C GLU A 164 10.98 -13.16 -3.30
N PHE A 165 10.36 -12.11 -3.84
CA PHE A 165 8.98 -11.70 -3.54
C PHE A 165 7.90 -12.53 -4.24
N GLY A 166 8.26 -13.52 -5.07
CA GLY A 166 7.34 -14.44 -5.75
C GLY A 166 6.93 -15.62 -4.88
N PRO A 167 5.87 -16.35 -5.25
CA PRO A 167 5.04 -16.14 -6.42
C PRO A 167 4.17 -14.88 -6.34
N PRO A 168 3.72 -14.33 -7.50
CA PRO A 168 2.85 -13.16 -7.55
C PRO A 168 1.47 -13.45 -6.96
N TRP A 169 0.80 -12.42 -6.44
CA TRP A 169 -0.62 -12.48 -6.08
C TRP A 169 -1.46 -13.07 -7.22
N PRO A 170 -2.35 -14.05 -6.97
CA PRO A 170 -3.03 -14.80 -8.05
C PRO A 170 -4.06 -13.99 -8.82
N GLY A 171 -4.68 -12.98 -8.22
CA GLY A 171 -5.70 -12.13 -8.86
C GLY A 171 -5.13 -10.92 -9.60
N PRO A 172 -5.98 -10.19 -10.32
CA PRO A 172 -5.66 -8.87 -10.88
C PRO A 172 -5.54 -7.83 -9.75
N LEU A 173 -4.91 -6.69 -10.05
CA LEU A 173 -4.94 -5.54 -9.14
C LEU A 173 -6.38 -5.02 -9.01
N PRO A 174 -6.93 -4.86 -7.79
CA PRO A 174 -8.31 -4.45 -7.58
C PRO A 174 -8.63 -3.11 -8.26
N SER A 175 -9.77 -3.03 -8.95
CA SER A 175 -10.18 -1.81 -9.65
C SER A 175 -11.70 -1.68 -9.85
N ALA A 176 -12.49 -2.71 -9.54
CA ALA A 176 -13.93 -2.74 -9.82
C ALA A 176 -14.79 -2.27 -8.63
N GLY A 177 -14.29 -2.43 -7.40
CA GLY A 177 -14.98 -2.06 -6.16
C GLY A 177 -14.15 -1.13 -5.29
N VAL A 178 -14.30 -1.28 -3.98
CA VAL A 178 -13.61 -0.48 -2.94
C VAL A 178 -12.59 -1.27 -2.13
N GLN A 179 -12.41 -2.55 -2.45
CA GLN A 179 -11.38 -3.39 -1.86
C GLN A 179 -9.99 -3.03 -2.41
N ALA A 180 -8.99 -3.12 -1.58
CA ALA A 180 -7.58 -2.96 -1.96
C ALA A 180 -6.81 -4.25 -1.74
N LEU A 181 -5.74 -4.46 -2.49
CA LEU A 181 -4.76 -5.50 -2.22
C LEU A 181 -3.86 -5.04 -1.08
N GLN A 182 -3.87 -5.76 0.04
CA GLN A 182 -3.23 -5.35 1.28
C GLN A 182 -2.26 -6.42 1.81
N PHE A 183 -1.09 -5.98 2.26
CA PHE A 183 -0.11 -6.80 2.97
C PHE A 183 -0.65 -7.20 4.36
N GLN A 184 -0.67 -8.49 4.64
CA GLN A 184 -1.25 -9.05 5.87
C GLN A 184 -0.25 -9.12 7.04
N GLY A 185 1.04 -8.88 6.77
CA GLY A 185 2.07 -8.90 7.78
C GLY A 185 2.04 -7.66 8.70
N THR A 186 2.69 -7.77 9.86
CA THR A 186 2.88 -6.64 10.78
C THR A 186 3.77 -5.55 10.17
N ALA A 187 3.83 -4.38 10.78
CA ALA A 187 4.71 -3.30 10.32
C ALA A 187 6.19 -3.72 10.26
N ALA A 188 6.65 -4.59 11.17
CA ALA A 188 8.04 -5.06 11.20
C ALA A 188 8.31 -6.25 10.27
N ALA A 189 7.26 -6.88 9.70
CA ALA A 189 7.42 -8.08 8.90
C ALA A 189 8.14 -7.80 7.58
N ALA A 190 9.01 -8.72 7.17
CA ALA A 190 9.47 -8.84 5.80
C ALA A 190 8.41 -9.58 4.97
N SER A 191 8.47 -9.49 3.65
CA SER A 191 7.70 -10.36 2.74
C SER A 191 8.39 -11.72 2.64
N SER A 192 7.61 -12.78 2.40
CA SER A 192 8.15 -14.08 1.97
C SER A 192 7.74 -14.39 0.53
N ASN A 193 6.50 -14.04 0.16
CA ASN A 193 6.02 -14.02 -1.21
C ASN A 193 4.68 -13.29 -1.30
N ASN A 194 4.37 -12.74 -2.47
CA ASN A 194 3.17 -11.93 -2.65
C ASN A 194 1.88 -12.74 -2.60
N ALA A 195 1.90 -14.02 -3.00
CA ALA A 195 0.70 -14.86 -3.03
C ALA A 195 0.16 -15.16 -1.62
N ASP A 196 1.07 -15.34 -0.64
CA ASP A 196 0.71 -15.66 0.74
C ASP A 196 0.61 -14.42 1.63
N ASP A 197 1.39 -13.37 1.31
CA ASP A 197 1.50 -12.18 2.16
C ASP A 197 0.44 -11.11 1.89
N TYR A 198 -0.25 -11.18 0.74
CA TYR A 198 -1.27 -10.21 0.37
C TYR A 198 -2.65 -10.85 0.29
N ALA A 199 -3.67 -10.08 0.68
CA ALA A 199 -5.07 -10.42 0.49
C ALA A 199 -5.89 -9.16 0.17
N LEU A 200 -7.11 -9.32 -0.34
CA LEU A 200 -8.06 -8.23 -0.44
C LEU A 200 -8.49 -7.79 0.96
N THR A 201 -8.74 -6.50 1.13
CA THR A 201 -9.36 -5.98 2.35
C THR A 201 -10.75 -6.59 2.53
N SER A 202 -11.18 -6.78 3.77
CA SER A 202 -12.55 -7.21 4.08
C SER A 202 -13.47 -5.98 3.99
N GLY A 203 -14.15 -5.80 2.85
CA GLY A 203 -14.98 -4.61 2.61
C GLY A 203 -14.18 -3.37 2.20
N SER A 204 -14.78 -2.20 2.41
CA SER A 204 -14.20 -0.90 2.03
C SER A 204 -12.82 -0.70 2.62
N SER A 205 -11.87 -0.31 1.76
CA SER A 205 -10.48 -0.12 2.20
C SER A 205 -10.29 1.22 2.92
N GLU A 206 -9.53 1.16 4.02
CA GLU A 206 -9.13 2.33 4.81
C GLU A 206 -7.72 2.79 4.42
N TRP A 207 -7.54 4.08 4.20
CA TRP A 207 -6.30 4.71 3.79
C TRP A 207 -5.84 5.72 4.83
N VAL A 208 -4.53 5.77 5.11
CA VAL A 208 -3.99 6.61 6.18
C VAL A 208 -2.77 7.38 5.68
N ASN A 209 -2.76 8.71 5.84
CA ASN A 209 -1.61 9.52 5.52
C ASN A 209 -0.58 9.60 6.68
N ASN A 210 0.54 10.27 6.45
CA ASN A 210 1.59 10.40 7.46
C ASN A 210 1.16 11.22 8.70
N ALA A 211 0.16 12.09 8.58
CA ALA A 211 -0.42 12.84 9.68
C ALA A 211 -1.47 12.05 10.50
N LEU A 212 -1.75 10.77 10.16
CA LEU A 212 -2.81 9.93 10.72
C LEU A 212 -4.23 10.35 10.33
N GLY A 213 -4.41 11.14 9.26
CA GLY A 213 -5.72 11.30 8.64
C GLY A 213 -6.18 9.95 8.08
N VAL A 214 -7.41 9.57 8.37
CA VAL A 214 -8.05 8.32 7.94
C VAL A 214 -9.09 8.62 6.89
N PHE A 215 -9.08 7.88 5.80
CA PHE A 215 -9.91 8.05 4.62
C PHE A 215 -10.50 6.71 4.22
N LEU A 216 -11.81 6.56 4.30
CA LEU A 216 -12.50 5.34 3.95
C LEU A 216 -13.05 5.45 2.52
N LEU A 217 -12.81 4.46 1.67
CA LEU A 217 -13.48 4.38 0.39
C LEU A 217 -14.98 4.14 0.59
N GLU A 218 -15.78 4.96 -0.08
CA GLU A 218 -17.22 4.78 -0.05
C GLU A 218 -17.65 3.90 -1.22
N SER A 219 -18.37 2.83 -0.92
CA SER A 219 -19.07 2.08 -1.95
C SER A 219 -20.29 2.91 -2.38
N PRO A 220 -20.43 3.26 -3.66
CA PRO A 220 -21.67 3.88 -4.14
C PRO A 220 -22.83 2.88 -4.16
N CYS A 221 -22.56 1.64 -3.87
CA CYS A 221 -23.45 0.51 -3.92
C CYS A 221 -23.74 0.03 -2.48
N PRO A 222 -24.72 0.61 -1.75
CA PRO A 222 -25.00 0.22 -0.38
C PRO A 222 -25.44 -1.24 -0.25
N TRP A 223 -25.91 -1.83 -1.34
CA TRP A 223 -26.40 -3.23 -1.38
C TRP A 223 -25.27 -4.27 -1.57
N ASP A 224 -24.07 -3.85 -1.98
CA ASP A 224 -22.82 -4.63 -1.97
C ASP A 224 -22.24 -4.57 -0.54
N CYS A 225 -22.91 -5.29 0.37
CA CYS A 225 -22.72 -5.18 1.80
C CYS A 225 -21.87 -6.32 2.40
N GLY A 226 -21.63 -7.38 1.61
CA GLY A 226 -20.94 -8.59 2.06
C GLY A 226 -19.43 -8.55 1.86
N ASP A 227 -18.98 -8.16 0.67
CA ASP A 227 -17.55 -8.21 0.31
C ASP A 227 -17.04 -6.97 -0.43
N SER A 228 -17.94 -6.05 -0.84
CA SER A 228 -17.59 -4.79 -1.51
C SER A 228 -16.73 -5.00 -2.77
N ASP A 229 -17.09 -6.02 -3.56
CA ASP A 229 -16.38 -6.38 -4.79
C ASP A 229 -16.83 -5.58 -6.02
N GLY A 230 -17.87 -4.75 -5.88
CA GLY A 230 -18.49 -3.95 -6.95
C GLY A 230 -19.64 -4.65 -7.64
N GLU A 231 -20.14 -5.76 -7.10
CA GLU A 231 -21.30 -6.50 -7.60
C GLU A 231 -22.21 -6.93 -6.45
N VAL A 232 -23.51 -6.69 -6.56
CA VAL A 232 -24.50 -7.23 -5.62
C VAL A 232 -24.79 -8.68 -6.01
N GLY A 233 -24.29 -9.61 -5.22
CA GLY A 233 -24.27 -11.02 -5.57
C GLY A 233 -24.66 -11.97 -4.43
N ILE A 234 -24.23 -13.22 -4.58
CA ILE A 234 -24.54 -14.27 -3.62
C ILE A 234 -23.88 -14.03 -2.24
N VAL A 235 -22.72 -13.37 -2.22
CA VAL A 235 -21.98 -13.09 -1.00
C VAL A 235 -22.75 -12.07 -0.15
N ASP A 236 -23.29 -11.01 -0.77
CA ASP A 236 -24.13 -10.01 -0.11
C ASP A 236 -25.41 -10.60 0.41
N PHE A 237 -26.03 -11.49 -0.37
CA PHE A 237 -27.21 -12.21 0.08
C PHE A 237 -26.93 -13.09 1.31
N LEU A 238 -25.80 -13.79 1.34
CA LEU A 238 -25.41 -14.59 2.50
C LEU A 238 -25.06 -13.72 3.72
N ALA A 239 -24.43 -12.57 3.51
CA ALA A 239 -24.14 -11.58 4.55
C ALA A 239 -25.45 -11.06 5.15
N LEU A 240 -26.40 -10.63 4.30
CA LEU A 240 -27.72 -10.18 4.72
C LEU A 240 -28.45 -11.24 5.56
N LEU A 241 -28.42 -12.51 5.13
CA LEU A 241 -29.04 -13.62 5.90
C LEU A 241 -28.35 -13.83 7.25
N GLY A 242 -27.01 -13.64 7.29
CA GLY A 242 -26.22 -13.74 8.52
C GLY A 242 -26.53 -12.63 9.53
N GLU A 243 -26.95 -11.47 9.05
CA GLU A 243 -27.33 -10.30 9.87
C GLU A 243 -28.83 -10.18 10.12
N TRP A 244 -29.65 -11.16 9.75
CA TRP A 244 -31.11 -11.10 9.85
C TRP A 244 -31.57 -10.74 11.26
N GLY A 245 -32.31 -9.64 11.39
CA GLY A 245 -32.81 -9.09 12.68
C GLY A 245 -31.81 -8.22 13.44
N VAL A 246 -30.59 -7.99 12.89
CA VAL A 246 -29.58 -7.12 13.48
C VAL A 246 -29.82 -5.67 13.06
N VAL A 247 -29.85 -4.75 14.04
CA VAL A 247 -29.96 -3.31 13.79
C VAL A 247 -28.56 -2.72 13.62
N GLY A 248 -28.36 -1.94 12.56
CA GLY A 248 -27.08 -1.27 12.26
C GLY A 248 -26.01 -2.22 11.70
N GLY A 249 -26.42 -3.37 11.16
CA GLY A 249 -25.52 -4.24 10.36
C GLY A 249 -25.14 -3.61 9.02
N SER A 250 -24.17 -4.19 8.33
CA SER A 250 -23.72 -3.70 7.01
C SER A 250 -24.82 -3.79 5.95
N CYS A 251 -25.74 -4.76 6.09
CA CYS A 251 -26.85 -5.00 5.18
C CYS A 251 -28.20 -4.45 5.71
N ASP A 252 -28.19 -3.57 6.71
CA ASP A 252 -29.35 -2.83 7.22
C ASP A 252 -29.47 -1.50 6.46
N PHE A 253 -30.13 -1.51 5.28
CA PHE A 253 -30.16 -0.36 4.37
C PHE A 253 -31.16 0.72 4.77
N ASP A 254 -32.18 0.37 5.60
CA ASP A 254 -33.22 1.31 6.03
C ASP A 254 -33.08 1.74 7.50
N GLY A 255 -32.12 1.16 8.25
CA GLY A 255 -31.89 1.45 9.67
C GLY A 255 -32.89 0.83 10.62
N GLY A 256 -33.84 0.00 10.11
CA GLY A 256 -34.87 -0.67 10.88
C GLY A 256 -34.50 -2.06 11.40
N GLY A 257 -33.30 -2.51 11.10
CA GLY A 257 -32.79 -3.85 11.31
C GLY A 257 -32.93 -4.72 10.06
N THR A 258 -31.86 -5.44 9.76
CA THR A 258 -31.77 -6.29 8.55
C THR A 258 -32.97 -7.24 8.45
N GLY A 259 -33.79 -7.10 7.42
CA GLY A 259 -35.06 -7.80 7.29
C GLY A 259 -35.56 -7.92 5.84
N ILE A 260 -36.87 -8.08 5.70
CA ILE A 260 -37.49 -8.29 4.38
C ILE A 260 -37.34 -7.08 3.47
N THR A 261 -37.31 -5.86 4.00
CA THR A 261 -37.15 -4.62 3.24
C THR A 261 -35.77 -4.59 2.60
N ASP A 262 -34.73 -4.91 3.37
CA ASP A 262 -33.33 -4.95 2.92
C ASP A 262 -33.11 -6.07 1.90
N PHE A 263 -33.72 -7.24 2.14
CA PHE A 263 -33.70 -8.35 1.19
C PHE A 263 -34.30 -7.96 -0.17
N LEU A 264 -35.44 -7.27 -0.18
CA LEU A 264 -36.06 -6.82 -1.43
C LEU A 264 -35.22 -5.72 -2.11
N ALA A 265 -34.58 -4.83 -1.32
CA ALA A 265 -33.67 -3.82 -1.82
C ALA A 265 -32.44 -4.46 -2.46
N LEU A 266 -31.82 -5.45 -1.82
CA LEU A 266 -30.69 -6.20 -2.35
C LEU A 266 -31.05 -6.90 -3.67
N LEU A 267 -32.19 -7.62 -3.73
CA LEU A 267 -32.64 -8.27 -4.96
C LEU A 267 -32.98 -7.29 -6.08
N GLY A 268 -33.48 -6.11 -5.76
CA GLY A 268 -33.78 -5.06 -6.73
C GLY A 268 -32.53 -4.42 -7.36
N ASN A 269 -31.37 -4.63 -6.76
CA ASN A 269 -30.07 -4.09 -7.19
C ASN A 269 -29.05 -5.19 -7.55
N TRP A 270 -29.51 -6.40 -7.79
CA TRP A 270 -28.67 -7.55 -8.12
C TRP A 270 -27.89 -7.34 -9.42
N GLY A 271 -26.59 -7.58 -9.39
CA GLY A 271 -25.66 -7.42 -10.51
C GLY A 271 -24.61 -6.33 -10.26
N PRO A 272 -23.89 -5.89 -11.31
CA PRO A 272 -22.83 -4.90 -11.16
C PRO A 272 -23.34 -3.60 -10.55
N CYS A 273 -22.58 -3.06 -9.61
CA CYS A 273 -22.83 -1.73 -9.04
C CYS A 273 -22.70 -0.64 -10.12
N PRO A 274 -23.48 0.44 -10.06
CA PRO A 274 -23.48 1.51 -11.08
C PRO A 274 -22.17 2.30 -11.13
#